data_6ce9f6e6f8cfa774f37122e704242fc4
#
_entry.id   6ce9f6e6f8cfa774f37122e704242fc4
#
_cell.length_a   1.000
_cell.length_b   1.000
_cell.length_c   1.000
_cell.angle_alpha   90.00
_cell.angle_beta   90.00
_cell.angle_gamma   90.00
#
_symmetry.space_group_name_H-M   'P 1'
#
loop_
_entity.id
_entity.type
_entity.pdbx_description
1 polymer ?
#
loop_
_entity_poly.entity_id
_entity_poly.type
_entity_poly.pdbx_seq_one_letter_code
_entity_poly.pdbx_strand_id
1 'polypeptide(L)'
;MTSGNAALHPAWGALKAHQAALASAHLRELFAQDPGRGERFALEAVGIYFDYSKNRITDETLRLLVRLAEESDLSGRIAAMFGGQPINVSENRAVMHVALRAPRGATLNVGGVNVVPEVQAVLDKMTTFADRVRSGAWTGHTGKRIRNVVNVGIGGSDLGPVMAYEALRAYSDRNMTFRFVSNVDGTDMTEALRDLAPAETLFIISSKTFTTLETMTNAHSARAWLVKGLGSDEKSVARHFVAVSTNAQEVSKFGIDTQNMFGFWDWVGGRYSMDSAIGLSTMIAIGPGAFREMLGGFHEMDEHFRTAPFARNLPVILGLLGVWYTNFFGAQTVAVLPYDQYLKRFPAYLQQLTMESNGKHVTLEGQRVPYDTGPIYWGEPGTNGQHSFYQLIHQGTRLIPCDFIAFARSLNPLGEHHDLLLANVLAQGEALAFGKTADEVKKEGSPDWLVPHRTFEGNRPSNTLLLERLTPAALGKLVALYEHSVFTQGTIWDIDSFDQWGVELGKVLAKRIVPLLRGDAAASTAHDSSTTTLLKRIAGLRAHA
;
A
#
# COMPACT_ATOMS: atom_id res chain seq x y z
N MET A 1 29.57 -1.53 13.46
CA MET A 1 28.41 -1.97 12.66
C MET A 1 28.90 -3.12 11.80
N THR A 2 28.39 -4.31 12.00
CA THR A 2 28.73 -5.49 11.19
C THR A 2 28.19 -5.27 9.78
N SER A 3 29.01 -5.57 8.76
CA SER A 3 28.66 -5.40 7.35
C SER A 3 27.29 -6.00 7.03
N GLY A 4 26.42 -5.20 6.45
CA GLY A 4 25.00 -5.49 6.28
C GLY A 4 24.63 -6.46 5.17
N ASN A 5 25.40 -7.49 4.90
CA ASN A 5 25.04 -8.54 3.94
C ASN A 5 24.35 -9.69 4.67
N ALA A 6 23.00 -9.81 4.55
CA ALA A 6 22.22 -10.86 5.18
C ALA A 6 22.77 -12.29 4.95
N ALA A 7 23.35 -12.54 3.78
CA ALA A 7 23.93 -13.86 3.45
C ALA A 7 25.17 -14.21 4.30
N LEU A 8 25.76 -13.26 5.01
CA LEU A 8 26.90 -13.46 5.91
C LEU A 8 26.47 -13.84 7.33
N HIS A 9 25.19 -13.69 7.68
CA HIS A 9 24.70 -14.07 8.98
C HIS A 9 24.66 -15.60 9.15
N PRO A 10 25.14 -16.14 10.27
CA PRO A 10 25.07 -17.58 10.54
C PRO A 10 23.67 -18.16 10.42
N ALA A 11 22.64 -17.42 10.83
CA ALA A 11 21.24 -17.85 10.70
C ALA A 11 20.81 -18.02 9.23
N TRP A 12 21.33 -17.24 8.29
CA TRP A 12 21.04 -17.40 6.86
C TRP A 12 21.53 -18.75 6.32
N GLY A 13 22.77 -19.12 6.65
CA GLY A 13 23.32 -20.44 6.28
C GLY A 13 22.52 -21.59 6.90
N ALA A 14 22.14 -21.45 8.17
CA ALA A 14 21.31 -22.44 8.87
C ALA A 14 19.91 -22.56 8.25
N LEU A 15 19.26 -21.44 7.86
CA LEU A 15 17.98 -21.45 7.15
C LEU A 15 18.06 -22.12 5.79
N LYS A 16 19.15 -21.93 5.05
CA LYS A 16 19.38 -22.59 3.77
C LYS A 16 19.48 -24.12 3.94
N ALA A 17 20.23 -24.56 4.93
CA ALA A 17 20.34 -26.00 5.25
C ALA A 17 19.00 -26.57 5.73
N HIS A 18 18.29 -25.83 6.58
CA HIS A 18 16.97 -26.22 7.09
C HIS A 18 15.91 -26.31 5.96
N GLN A 19 15.90 -25.37 5.02
CA GLN A 19 15.02 -25.41 3.86
C GLN A 19 15.27 -26.67 3.01
N ALA A 20 16.54 -27.03 2.77
CA ALA A 20 16.87 -28.25 2.04
C ALA A 20 16.33 -29.52 2.73
N ALA A 21 16.36 -29.58 4.07
CA ALA A 21 15.77 -30.67 4.85
C ALA A 21 14.22 -30.67 4.78
N LEU A 22 13.58 -29.51 4.63
CA LEU A 22 12.13 -29.38 4.51
C LEU A 22 11.62 -29.40 3.04
N ALA A 23 12.50 -29.51 2.05
CA ALA A 23 12.13 -29.39 0.64
C ALA A 23 11.03 -30.38 0.21
N SER A 24 11.07 -31.62 0.75
CA SER A 24 10.07 -32.67 0.48
C SER A 24 8.88 -32.66 1.45
N ALA A 25 8.90 -31.87 2.52
CA ALA A 25 7.83 -31.86 3.51
C ALA A 25 6.54 -31.31 2.91
N HIS A 26 5.44 -32.03 3.09
CA HIS A 26 4.11 -31.63 2.65
C HIS A 26 3.27 -31.16 3.82
N LEU A 27 2.45 -30.12 3.60
CA LEU A 27 1.57 -29.59 4.64
C LEU A 27 0.60 -30.64 5.21
N ARG A 28 0.12 -31.60 4.39
CA ARG A 28 -0.67 -32.75 4.89
C ARG A 28 0.05 -33.51 6.01
N GLU A 29 1.35 -33.78 5.82
CA GLU A 29 2.16 -34.51 6.78
C GLU A 29 2.42 -33.68 8.03
N LEU A 30 2.73 -32.38 7.85
CA LEU A 30 2.96 -31.48 8.96
C LEU A 30 1.72 -31.33 9.85
N PHE A 31 0.51 -31.30 9.28
CA PHE A 31 -0.73 -31.26 10.05
C PHE A 31 -1.09 -32.64 10.64
N ALA A 32 -0.79 -33.75 9.95
CA ALA A 32 -1.04 -35.09 10.47
C ALA A 32 -0.14 -35.43 11.68
N GLN A 33 1.11 -34.95 11.68
CA GLN A 33 2.06 -35.11 12.78
C GLN A 33 1.78 -34.19 13.96
N ASP A 34 1.07 -33.09 13.74
CA ASP A 34 0.78 -32.08 14.74
C ASP A 34 -0.68 -31.60 14.65
N PRO A 35 -1.61 -32.31 15.31
CA PRO A 35 -3.03 -31.91 15.33
C PRO A 35 -3.30 -30.53 15.93
N GLY A 36 -2.42 -30.01 16.80
CA GLY A 36 -2.49 -28.69 17.41
C GLY A 36 -1.85 -27.57 16.56
N ARG A 37 -1.38 -27.89 15.34
CA ARG A 37 -0.63 -26.98 14.49
C ARG A 37 -1.37 -25.66 14.22
N GLY A 38 -2.69 -25.70 14.01
CA GLY A 38 -3.50 -24.52 13.73
C GLY A 38 -3.49 -23.50 14.88
N GLU A 39 -3.47 -23.97 16.12
CA GLU A 39 -3.38 -23.10 17.31
C GLU A 39 -1.94 -22.65 17.59
N ARG A 40 -0.97 -23.56 17.38
CA ARG A 40 0.43 -23.31 17.69
C ARG A 40 1.09 -22.31 16.74
N PHE A 41 0.74 -22.31 15.46
CA PHE A 41 1.20 -21.35 14.46
C PHE A 41 0.14 -20.29 14.17
N ALA A 42 -0.40 -19.71 15.24
CA ALA A 42 -1.27 -18.56 15.20
C ALA A 42 -0.85 -17.55 16.26
N LEU A 43 -1.10 -16.27 16.00
CA LEU A 43 -0.89 -15.16 16.93
C LEU A 43 -2.15 -14.30 16.95
N GLU A 44 -2.52 -13.84 18.13
CA GLU A 44 -3.58 -12.85 18.28
C GLU A 44 -3.01 -11.63 19.00
N ALA A 45 -3.11 -10.47 18.38
CA ALA A 45 -2.72 -9.20 18.95
C ALA A 45 -3.48 -8.05 18.28
N VAL A 46 -3.75 -7.01 19.02
CA VAL A 46 -4.40 -5.77 18.57
C VAL A 46 -5.71 -6.01 17.76
N GLY A 47 -6.42 -7.10 18.06
CA GLY A 47 -7.67 -7.47 17.37
C GLY A 47 -7.48 -8.11 15.99
N ILE A 48 -6.29 -8.58 15.68
CA ILE A 48 -5.98 -9.39 14.49
C ILE A 48 -5.61 -10.80 14.96
N TYR A 49 -6.33 -11.81 14.49
CA TYR A 49 -5.94 -13.20 14.57
C TYR A 49 -5.20 -13.57 13.28
N PHE A 50 -3.92 -13.89 13.41
CA PHE A 50 -3.01 -14.22 12.33
C PHE A 50 -2.70 -15.71 12.34
N ASP A 51 -3.38 -16.49 11.49
CA ASP A 51 -3.09 -17.90 11.24
C ASP A 51 -2.03 -18.02 10.14
N TYR A 52 -0.84 -18.47 10.51
CA TYR A 52 0.25 -18.80 9.59
C TYR A 52 0.61 -20.29 9.62
N SER A 53 -0.30 -21.14 10.11
CA SER A 53 -0.11 -22.59 10.24
C SER A 53 0.03 -23.29 8.89
N LYS A 54 -0.58 -22.72 7.83
CA LYS A 54 -0.53 -23.27 6.47
C LYS A 54 0.73 -22.82 5.71
N ASN A 55 1.84 -22.65 6.42
CA ASN A 55 3.16 -22.39 5.86
C ASN A 55 4.06 -23.63 5.98
N ARG A 56 5.02 -23.78 5.08
CA ARG A 56 6.02 -24.87 5.12
C ARG A 56 7.12 -24.53 6.12
N ILE A 57 6.78 -24.57 7.39
CA ILE A 57 7.61 -24.19 8.54
C ILE A 57 7.47 -25.19 9.67
N THR A 58 8.45 -25.18 10.57
CA THR A 58 8.46 -25.85 11.87
C THR A 58 8.88 -24.86 12.95
N ASP A 59 8.90 -25.27 14.23
CA ASP A 59 9.43 -24.42 15.31
C ASP A 59 10.87 -24.03 15.06
N GLU A 60 11.66 -24.93 14.49
CA GLU A 60 13.05 -24.66 14.12
C GLU A 60 13.14 -23.57 13.05
N THR A 61 12.22 -23.57 12.06
CA THR A 61 12.15 -22.50 11.07
C THR A 61 11.94 -21.13 11.74
N LEU A 62 10.95 -21.04 12.64
CA LEU A 62 10.66 -19.79 13.36
C LEU A 62 11.84 -19.35 14.22
N ARG A 63 12.45 -20.28 14.95
CA ARG A 63 13.62 -20.00 15.77
C ARG A 63 14.78 -19.42 14.94
N LEU A 64 15.04 -19.99 13.77
CA LEU A 64 16.10 -19.54 12.87
C LEU A 64 15.75 -18.18 12.21
N LEU A 65 14.49 -17.95 11.85
CA LEU A 65 14.02 -16.68 11.28
C LEU A 65 14.10 -15.55 12.32
N VAL A 66 13.68 -15.80 13.55
CA VAL A 66 13.83 -14.84 14.66
C VAL A 66 15.30 -14.53 14.91
N ARG A 67 16.15 -15.56 14.93
CA ARG A 67 17.60 -15.35 15.04
C ARG A 67 18.17 -14.51 13.89
N LEU A 68 17.69 -14.70 12.68
CA LEU A 68 18.10 -13.86 11.53
C LEU A 68 17.73 -12.39 11.77
N ALA A 69 16.53 -12.11 12.29
CA ALA A 69 16.12 -10.76 12.63
C ALA A 69 17.01 -10.14 13.73
N GLU A 70 17.39 -10.94 14.74
CA GLU A 70 18.32 -10.52 15.80
C GLU A 70 19.72 -10.23 15.23
N GLU A 71 20.26 -11.13 14.42
CA GLU A 71 21.57 -10.96 13.76
C GLU A 71 21.58 -9.75 12.78
N SER A 72 20.43 -9.38 12.21
CA SER A 72 20.26 -8.19 11.37
C SER A 72 20.00 -6.90 12.16
N ASP A 73 20.14 -6.91 13.48
CA ASP A 73 19.90 -5.78 14.38
C ASP A 73 18.53 -5.11 14.20
N LEU A 74 17.48 -5.91 13.98
CA LEU A 74 16.12 -5.38 13.82
C LEU A 74 15.68 -4.53 15.02
N SER A 75 16.07 -4.89 16.24
CA SER A 75 15.77 -4.11 17.45
C SER A 75 16.40 -2.71 17.40
N GLY A 76 17.67 -2.61 17.02
CA GLY A 76 18.37 -1.34 16.89
C GLY A 76 17.78 -0.48 15.76
N ARG A 77 17.38 -1.10 14.65
CA ARG A 77 16.73 -0.40 13.52
C ARG A 77 15.34 0.12 13.88
N ILE A 78 14.54 -0.66 14.64
CA ILE A 78 13.24 -0.20 15.21
C ILE A 78 13.47 0.97 16.14
N ALA A 79 14.43 0.86 17.06
CA ALA A 79 14.76 1.95 17.98
C ALA A 79 15.23 3.21 17.23
N ALA A 80 16.00 3.06 16.16
CA ALA A 80 16.46 4.17 15.31
C ALA A 80 15.29 4.87 14.60
N MET A 81 14.32 4.11 14.06
CA MET A 81 13.12 4.68 13.43
C MET A 81 12.30 5.48 14.45
N PHE A 82 11.90 4.88 15.57
CA PHE A 82 11.10 5.56 16.60
C PHE A 82 11.87 6.67 17.33
N GLY A 83 13.21 6.62 17.30
CA GLY A 83 14.09 7.67 17.79
C GLY A 83 14.35 8.82 16.82
N GLY A 84 13.73 8.80 15.64
CA GLY A 84 13.86 9.87 14.62
C GLY A 84 15.26 9.99 14.01
N GLN A 85 16.02 8.90 13.99
CA GLN A 85 17.32 8.89 13.32
C GLN A 85 17.17 8.90 11.79
N PRO A 86 18.15 9.43 11.04
CA PRO A 86 18.10 9.49 9.58
C PRO A 86 18.36 8.13 8.94
N ILE A 87 17.40 7.21 9.05
CA ILE A 87 17.52 5.84 8.53
C ILE A 87 17.22 5.71 7.02
N ASN A 88 16.64 6.72 6.37
CA ASN A 88 16.69 6.88 4.92
C ASN A 88 18.06 7.48 4.59
N VAL A 89 19.02 6.60 4.33
CA VAL A 89 20.43 7.00 4.24
C VAL A 89 20.75 7.71 2.94
N SER A 90 20.10 7.34 1.85
CA SER A 90 20.36 7.90 0.52
C SER A 90 19.87 9.35 0.36
N GLU A 91 18.89 9.76 1.15
CA GLU A 91 18.34 11.12 1.20
C GLU A 91 18.71 11.86 2.50
N ASN A 92 19.41 11.19 3.44
CA ASN A 92 19.76 11.70 4.76
C ASN A 92 18.54 12.26 5.53
N ARG A 93 17.47 11.46 5.64
CA ARG A 93 16.22 11.85 6.29
C ARG A 93 15.80 10.88 7.39
N ALA A 94 15.15 11.40 8.41
CA ALA A 94 14.42 10.59 9.34
C ALA A 94 13.22 9.92 8.63
N VAL A 95 12.75 8.80 9.19
CA VAL A 95 11.54 8.09 8.75
C VAL A 95 10.61 8.04 9.96
N MET A 96 9.60 8.92 9.95
CA MET A 96 8.84 9.18 11.16
C MET A 96 7.31 9.21 10.92
N HIS A 97 6.85 8.46 9.91
CA HIS A 97 5.41 8.31 9.66
C HIS A 97 4.63 7.85 10.91
N VAL A 98 5.26 7.12 11.82
CA VAL A 98 4.67 6.76 13.13
C VAL A 98 4.28 7.98 13.98
N ALA A 99 4.89 9.14 13.77
CA ALA A 99 4.52 10.37 14.48
C ALA A 99 3.17 10.95 14.03
N LEU A 100 2.72 10.64 12.82
CA LEU A 100 1.45 11.13 12.27
C LEU A 100 0.24 10.63 13.07
N ARG A 101 0.38 9.48 13.73
CA ARG A 101 -0.67 8.77 14.46
C ARG A 101 -0.41 8.66 15.96
N ALA A 102 0.65 9.32 16.42
CA ALA A 102 0.99 9.35 17.85
C ALA A 102 -0.04 10.13 18.67
N PRO A 103 -0.34 9.70 19.92
CA PRO A 103 -1.21 10.44 20.83
C PRO A 103 -0.69 11.85 21.12
N ARG A 104 -1.59 12.79 21.42
CA ARG A 104 -1.25 14.21 21.70
C ARG A 104 -0.16 14.41 22.74
N GLY A 105 -0.09 13.54 23.75
CA GLY A 105 0.90 13.63 24.83
C GLY A 105 2.22 12.91 24.53
N ALA A 106 2.38 12.29 23.37
CA ALA A 106 3.60 11.58 23.01
C ALA A 106 4.74 12.56 22.70
N THR A 107 5.97 12.07 22.90
CA THR A 107 7.19 12.80 22.53
C THR A 107 7.95 11.96 21.52
N LEU A 108 7.99 12.43 20.28
CA LEU A 108 8.75 11.83 19.19
C LEU A 108 9.59 12.94 18.55
N ASN A 109 10.91 12.74 18.56
CA ASN A 109 11.85 13.79 18.18
C ASN A 109 12.44 13.53 16.77
N VAL A 110 12.50 14.59 15.97
CA VAL A 110 13.27 14.63 14.72
C VAL A 110 14.21 15.82 14.82
N GLY A 111 15.51 15.58 14.65
CA GLY A 111 16.52 16.65 14.81
C GLY A 111 16.50 17.34 16.19
N GLY A 112 16.11 16.63 17.24
CA GLY A 112 15.99 17.14 18.61
C GLY A 112 14.71 17.90 18.93
N VAL A 113 13.77 18.02 17.97
CA VAL A 113 12.48 18.73 18.15
C VAL A 113 11.35 17.71 18.23
N ASN A 114 10.47 17.82 19.23
CA ASN A 114 9.25 17.01 19.29
C ASN A 114 8.27 17.45 18.18
N VAL A 115 8.02 16.55 17.22
CA VAL A 115 7.18 16.84 16.05
C VAL A 115 5.68 16.61 16.31
N VAL A 116 5.29 15.94 17.38
CA VAL A 116 3.90 15.60 17.67
C VAL A 116 2.99 16.83 17.80
N PRO A 117 3.39 17.93 18.46
CA PRO A 117 2.56 19.14 18.54
C PRO A 117 2.21 19.72 17.16
N GLU A 118 3.16 19.75 16.23
CA GLU A 118 2.90 20.25 14.85
C GLU A 118 1.96 19.30 14.09
N VAL A 119 2.16 17.99 14.21
CA VAL A 119 1.25 16.98 13.62
C VAL A 119 -0.17 17.20 14.13
N GLN A 120 -0.34 17.37 15.43
CA GLN A 120 -1.66 17.59 16.03
C GLN A 120 -2.29 18.91 15.58
N ALA A 121 -1.49 19.97 15.38
CA ALA A 121 -1.98 21.24 14.85
C ALA A 121 -2.49 21.10 13.41
N VAL A 122 -1.80 20.34 12.56
CA VAL A 122 -2.28 20.03 11.19
C VAL A 122 -3.56 19.21 11.23
N LEU A 123 -3.63 18.17 12.08
CA LEU A 123 -4.85 17.36 12.24
C LEU A 123 -6.04 18.18 12.74
N ASP A 124 -5.83 19.15 13.61
CA ASP A 124 -6.88 20.06 14.08
C ASP A 124 -7.35 21.01 12.98
N LYS A 125 -6.43 21.53 12.18
CA LYS A 125 -6.75 22.32 10.99
C LYS A 125 -7.56 21.52 9.97
N MET A 126 -7.16 20.27 9.70
CA MET A 126 -7.91 19.34 8.85
C MET A 126 -9.30 19.07 9.40
N THR A 127 -9.41 18.80 10.71
CA THR A 127 -10.68 18.59 11.41
C THR A 127 -11.63 19.78 11.21
N THR A 128 -11.15 20.99 11.51
CA THR A 128 -11.93 22.22 11.35
C THR A 128 -12.40 22.43 9.90
N PHE A 129 -11.55 22.17 8.94
CA PHE A 129 -11.90 22.29 7.52
C PHE A 129 -12.90 21.21 7.09
N ALA A 130 -12.66 19.95 7.45
CA ALA A 130 -13.56 18.84 7.13
C ALA A 130 -14.97 19.08 7.71
N ASP A 131 -15.08 19.53 8.95
CA ASP A 131 -16.36 19.84 9.58
C ASP A 131 -17.09 20.98 8.86
N ARG A 132 -16.39 22.02 8.42
CA ARG A 132 -16.98 23.11 7.64
C ARG A 132 -17.48 22.66 6.27
N VAL A 133 -16.77 21.77 5.58
CA VAL A 133 -17.20 21.20 4.30
C VAL A 133 -18.42 20.30 4.52
N ARG A 134 -18.36 19.38 5.47
CA ARG A 134 -19.42 18.42 5.78
C ARG A 134 -20.72 19.07 6.26
N SER A 135 -20.62 20.10 7.10
CA SER A 135 -21.80 20.84 7.58
C SER A 135 -22.40 21.78 6.51
N GLY A 136 -21.64 22.11 5.47
CA GLY A 136 -22.00 23.13 4.48
C GLY A 136 -21.66 24.57 4.91
N ALA A 137 -20.93 24.74 5.99
CA ALA A 137 -20.40 26.06 6.40
C ALA A 137 -19.28 26.56 5.46
N TRP A 138 -18.59 25.63 4.77
CA TRP A 138 -17.74 25.96 3.64
C TRP A 138 -18.57 25.88 2.36
N THR A 139 -18.71 27.01 1.67
CA THR A 139 -19.45 27.11 0.41
C THR A 139 -18.53 27.44 -0.75
N GLY A 140 -18.94 27.07 -1.95
CA GLY A 140 -18.31 27.50 -3.20
C GLY A 140 -18.47 29.00 -3.43
N HIS A 141 -17.86 29.49 -4.50
CA HIS A 141 -17.86 30.91 -4.89
C HIS A 141 -19.26 31.50 -5.02
N THR A 142 -20.22 30.72 -5.51
CA THR A 142 -21.62 31.14 -5.69
C THR A 142 -22.48 31.02 -4.42
N GLY A 143 -21.89 30.67 -3.28
CA GLY A 143 -22.61 30.41 -2.04
C GLY A 143 -23.24 29.02 -1.95
N LYS A 144 -23.15 28.19 -2.99
CA LYS A 144 -23.66 26.81 -2.96
C LYS A 144 -22.81 25.92 -2.04
N ARG A 145 -23.47 24.96 -1.38
CA ARG A 145 -22.81 23.92 -0.57
C ARG A 145 -21.93 23.06 -1.47
N ILE A 146 -20.75 22.69 -0.99
CA ILE A 146 -19.91 21.66 -1.63
C ILE A 146 -20.56 20.29 -1.45
N ARG A 147 -20.72 19.59 -2.56
CA ARG A 147 -21.23 18.20 -2.63
C ARG A 147 -20.24 17.24 -3.25
N ASN A 148 -19.29 17.76 -4.01
CA ASN A 148 -18.31 16.96 -4.72
C ASN A 148 -16.90 17.32 -4.25
N VAL A 149 -16.09 16.32 -3.98
CA VAL A 149 -14.68 16.46 -3.62
C VAL A 149 -13.86 15.66 -4.63
N VAL A 150 -12.95 16.33 -5.31
CA VAL A 150 -12.03 15.71 -6.27
C VAL A 150 -10.61 15.82 -5.74
N ASN A 151 -10.01 14.69 -5.39
CA ASN A 151 -8.61 14.62 -5.00
C ASN A 151 -7.74 14.46 -6.25
N VAL A 152 -6.82 15.38 -6.46
CA VAL A 152 -5.89 15.36 -7.59
C VAL A 152 -4.49 15.12 -7.04
N GLY A 153 -3.92 13.96 -7.32
CA GLY A 153 -2.60 13.56 -6.82
C GLY A 153 -2.14 12.30 -7.54
N ILE A 154 -0.88 11.92 -7.41
CA ILE A 154 -0.33 10.71 -8.03
C ILE A 154 0.54 9.93 -7.04
N GLY A 155 0.69 8.63 -7.23
CA GLY A 155 1.46 7.77 -6.35
C GLY A 155 0.91 7.77 -4.93
N GLY A 156 1.73 8.10 -3.93
CA GLY A 156 1.30 8.15 -2.52
C GLY A 156 0.21 9.18 -2.22
N SER A 157 0.08 10.22 -3.05
CA SER A 157 -0.99 11.21 -2.93
C SER A 157 -2.34 10.76 -3.54
N ASP A 158 -2.38 9.57 -4.17
CA ASP A 158 -3.57 8.95 -4.74
C ASP A 158 -3.88 7.60 -4.11
N LEU A 159 -2.94 6.64 -4.18
CA LEU A 159 -3.19 5.23 -3.83
C LEU A 159 -3.66 5.04 -2.39
N GLY A 160 -3.05 5.74 -1.43
CA GLY A 160 -3.49 5.71 -0.03
C GLY A 160 -4.89 6.29 0.16
N PRO A 161 -5.16 7.53 -0.26
CA PRO A 161 -6.48 8.14 -0.18
C PRO A 161 -7.60 7.35 -0.88
N VAL A 162 -7.40 6.88 -2.12
CA VAL A 162 -8.43 6.11 -2.83
C VAL A 162 -8.68 4.75 -2.17
N MET A 163 -7.62 4.09 -1.69
CA MET A 163 -7.77 2.83 -0.97
C MET A 163 -8.55 3.04 0.33
N ALA A 164 -8.19 4.05 1.14
CA ALA A 164 -8.87 4.34 2.40
C ALA A 164 -10.34 4.75 2.18
N TYR A 165 -10.63 5.56 1.16
CA TYR A 165 -12.01 5.92 0.81
C TYR A 165 -12.83 4.70 0.44
N GLU A 166 -12.33 3.82 -0.42
CA GLU A 166 -13.04 2.59 -0.82
C GLU A 166 -13.22 1.65 0.37
N ALA A 167 -12.18 1.44 1.18
CA ALA A 167 -12.23 0.58 2.36
C ALA A 167 -13.23 1.09 3.40
N LEU A 168 -13.29 2.39 3.61
CA LEU A 168 -14.13 3.01 4.64
C LEU A 168 -15.42 3.65 4.07
N ARG A 169 -15.80 3.28 2.86
CA ARG A 169 -16.96 3.85 2.18
C ARG A 169 -18.26 3.66 2.95
N ALA A 170 -18.38 2.62 3.76
CA ALA A 170 -19.52 2.42 4.66
C ALA A 170 -19.69 3.53 5.71
N TYR A 171 -18.60 4.18 6.09
CA TYR A 171 -18.54 5.27 7.07
C TYR A 171 -18.60 6.66 6.41
N SER A 172 -18.60 6.75 5.07
CA SER A 172 -18.58 8.02 4.36
C SER A 172 -19.95 8.71 4.35
N ASP A 173 -19.94 10.04 4.24
CA ASP A 173 -21.16 10.81 3.98
C ASP A 173 -21.68 10.49 2.56
N ARG A 174 -22.80 9.78 2.47
CA ARG A 174 -23.39 9.33 1.20
C ARG A 174 -24.07 10.46 0.41
N ASN A 175 -24.21 11.65 0.98
CA ASN A 175 -24.71 12.83 0.29
C ASN A 175 -23.61 13.60 -0.43
N MET A 176 -22.36 13.14 -0.31
CA MET A 176 -21.19 13.72 -0.98
C MET A 176 -20.59 12.72 -1.97
N THR A 177 -20.11 13.23 -3.10
CA THR A 177 -19.40 12.47 -4.12
C THR A 177 -17.90 12.68 -3.98
N PHE A 178 -17.13 11.59 -3.99
CA PHE A 178 -15.67 11.64 -3.97
C PHE A 178 -15.13 11.05 -5.27
N ARG A 179 -14.18 11.76 -5.90
CA ARG A 179 -13.45 11.33 -7.10
C ARG A 179 -11.95 11.48 -6.86
N PHE A 180 -11.18 10.64 -7.51
CA PHE A 180 -9.72 10.64 -7.42
C PHE A 180 -9.18 10.68 -8.85
N VAL A 181 -8.29 11.62 -9.12
CA VAL A 181 -7.67 11.82 -10.43
C VAL A 181 -6.17 11.79 -10.27
N SER A 182 -5.54 10.84 -10.95
CA SER A 182 -4.10 10.60 -10.83
C SER A 182 -3.38 10.55 -12.17
N ASN A 183 -4.02 9.95 -13.19
CA ASN A 183 -3.38 9.77 -14.49
C ASN A 183 -3.36 11.10 -15.29
N VAL A 184 -2.25 11.31 -16.01
CA VAL A 184 -2.14 12.44 -16.95
C VAL A 184 -2.94 12.23 -18.25
N ASP A 185 -3.47 11.01 -18.48
CA ASP A 185 -4.45 10.77 -19.52
C ASP A 185 -5.69 11.62 -19.26
N GLY A 186 -6.02 12.52 -20.21
CA GLY A 186 -7.16 13.43 -20.09
C GLY A 186 -8.50 12.72 -19.86
N THR A 187 -8.60 11.44 -20.18
CA THR A 187 -9.79 10.61 -19.91
C THR A 187 -10.09 10.55 -18.42
N ASP A 188 -9.07 10.42 -17.56
CA ASP A 188 -9.24 10.32 -16.10
C ASP A 188 -9.95 11.58 -15.54
N MET A 189 -9.46 12.76 -15.91
CA MET A 189 -10.08 14.03 -15.52
C MET A 189 -11.46 14.22 -16.16
N THR A 190 -11.61 13.89 -17.44
CA THR A 190 -12.86 14.09 -18.18
C THR A 190 -14.00 13.24 -17.58
N GLU A 191 -13.73 11.97 -17.33
CA GLU A 191 -14.71 11.06 -16.73
C GLU A 191 -15.02 11.43 -15.27
N ALA A 192 -14.01 11.87 -14.51
CA ALA A 192 -14.20 12.30 -13.14
C ALA A 192 -15.10 13.54 -13.01
N LEU A 193 -15.09 14.44 -14.00
CA LEU A 193 -15.84 15.70 -13.98
C LEU A 193 -17.18 15.66 -14.73
N ARG A 194 -17.46 14.58 -15.48
CA ARG A 194 -18.57 14.50 -16.46
C ARG A 194 -19.93 14.90 -15.87
N ASP A 195 -20.25 14.44 -14.67
CA ASP A 195 -21.52 14.59 -13.99
C ASP A 195 -21.49 15.59 -12.81
N LEU A 196 -20.36 16.31 -12.64
CA LEU A 196 -20.19 17.23 -11.53
C LEU A 196 -20.60 18.67 -11.88
N ALA A 197 -21.21 19.36 -10.89
CA ALA A 197 -21.53 20.77 -10.99
C ALA A 197 -20.34 21.63 -10.50
N PRO A 198 -19.76 22.53 -11.32
CA PRO A 198 -18.63 23.36 -10.90
C PRO A 198 -18.89 24.13 -9.60
N ALA A 199 -20.07 24.69 -9.44
CA ALA A 199 -20.44 25.48 -8.25
C ALA A 199 -20.50 24.70 -6.94
N GLU A 200 -20.52 23.37 -7.00
CA GLU A 200 -20.63 22.47 -5.85
C GLU A 200 -19.39 21.56 -5.69
N THR A 201 -18.30 21.83 -6.43
CA THR A 201 -17.12 20.97 -6.47
C THR A 201 -15.93 21.63 -5.77
N LEU A 202 -15.27 20.88 -4.89
CA LEU A 202 -14.01 21.21 -4.21
C LEU A 202 -12.90 20.32 -4.76
N PHE A 203 -11.78 20.92 -5.12
CA PHE A 203 -10.56 20.21 -5.52
C PHE A 203 -9.53 20.25 -4.40
N ILE A 204 -8.92 19.10 -4.11
CA ILE A 204 -7.78 18.94 -3.21
C ILE A 204 -6.57 18.62 -4.08
N ILE A 205 -5.63 19.54 -4.20
CA ILE A 205 -4.41 19.34 -4.99
C ILE A 205 -3.32 18.83 -4.06
N SER A 206 -3.02 17.55 -4.20
CA SER A 206 -2.10 16.80 -3.33
C SER A 206 -0.74 16.61 -4.02
N SER A 207 0.22 17.50 -3.74
CA SER A 207 1.58 17.44 -4.27
C SER A 207 2.56 18.06 -3.31
N LYS A 208 3.54 17.30 -2.79
CA LYS A 208 4.52 17.77 -1.79
C LYS A 208 5.22 19.06 -2.25
N THR A 209 5.75 19.06 -3.47
CA THR A 209 6.49 20.18 -4.05
C THR A 209 5.62 21.15 -4.83
N PHE A 210 4.39 20.79 -5.13
CA PHE A 210 3.47 21.49 -6.02
C PHE A 210 4.01 21.72 -7.43
N THR A 211 4.89 20.79 -7.89
CA THR A 211 5.57 20.84 -9.20
C THR A 211 5.51 19.52 -9.95
N THR A 212 4.84 18.49 -9.39
CA THR A 212 4.69 17.19 -10.05
C THR A 212 3.91 17.36 -11.35
N LEU A 213 4.51 16.95 -12.48
CA LEU A 213 4.00 17.23 -13.82
C LEU A 213 2.54 16.78 -14.00
N GLU A 214 2.24 15.53 -13.68
CA GLU A 214 0.93 14.92 -13.84
C GLU A 214 -0.12 15.64 -12.98
N THR A 215 0.21 15.84 -11.70
CA THR A 215 -0.71 16.52 -10.75
C THR A 215 -0.97 17.94 -11.19
N MET A 216 0.05 18.70 -11.59
CA MET A 216 -0.16 20.10 -11.99
C MET A 216 -0.86 20.22 -13.33
N THR A 217 -0.63 19.32 -14.29
CA THR A 217 -1.38 19.26 -15.55
C THR A 217 -2.87 19.04 -15.27
N ASN A 218 -3.20 18.06 -14.44
CA ASN A 218 -4.57 17.78 -14.03
C ASN A 218 -5.19 18.95 -13.22
N ALA A 219 -4.42 19.57 -12.31
CA ALA A 219 -4.87 20.71 -11.54
C ALA A 219 -5.22 21.92 -12.42
N HIS A 220 -4.40 22.21 -13.44
CA HIS A 220 -4.69 23.28 -14.40
C HIS A 220 -5.93 22.97 -15.26
N SER A 221 -6.13 21.72 -15.66
CA SER A 221 -7.34 21.30 -16.38
C SER A 221 -8.59 21.45 -15.52
N ALA A 222 -8.53 21.03 -14.24
CA ALA A 222 -9.60 21.21 -13.26
C ALA A 222 -9.93 22.70 -13.04
N ARG A 223 -8.87 23.54 -12.94
CA ARG A 223 -9.02 24.99 -12.79
C ARG A 223 -9.71 25.62 -14.01
N ALA A 224 -9.29 25.28 -15.20
CA ALA A 224 -9.91 25.76 -16.44
C ALA A 224 -11.40 25.35 -16.53
N TRP A 225 -11.72 24.10 -16.18
CA TRP A 225 -13.10 23.61 -16.13
C TRP A 225 -13.95 24.37 -15.11
N LEU A 226 -13.44 24.60 -13.90
CA LEU A 226 -14.14 25.34 -12.85
C LEU A 226 -14.40 26.79 -13.25
N VAL A 227 -13.35 27.52 -13.66
CA VAL A 227 -13.42 28.92 -14.02
C VAL A 227 -14.40 29.13 -15.17
N LYS A 228 -14.32 28.30 -16.23
CA LYS A 228 -15.27 28.32 -17.34
C LYS A 228 -16.72 28.09 -16.88
N GLY A 229 -16.92 27.10 -15.99
CA GLY A 229 -18.24 26.74 -15.46
C GLY A 229 -18.86 27.78 -14.53
N LEU A 230 -18.04 28.71 -14.00
CA LEU A 230 -18.47 29.82 -13.11
C LEU A 230 -18.40 31.21 -13.77
N GLY A 231 -18.54 31.26 -15.10
CA GLY A 231 -18.62 32.55 -15.82
C GLY A 231 -17.28 33.24 -15.99
N SER A 232 -16.18 32.50 -15.97
CA SER A 232 -14.81 32.99 -16.16
C SER A 232 -14.29 33.90 -15.04
N ASP A 233 -14.78 33.72 -13.81
CA ASP A 233 -14.29 34.46 -12.64
C ASP A 233 -13.13 33.69 -11.97
N GLU A 234 -11.91 34.19 -12.13
CA GLU A 234 -10.68 33.66 -11.55
C GLU A 234 -10.67 33.63 -10.00
N LYS A 235 -11.45 34.52 -9.36
CA LYS A 235 -11.58 34.53 -7.89
C LYS A 235 -12.27 33.28 -7.33
N SER A 236 -12.96 32.54 -8.19
CA SER A 236 -13.60 31.27 -7.82
C SER A 236 -12.61 30.24 -7.28
N VAL A 237 -11.36 30.28 -7.72
CA VAL A 237 -10.30 29.35 -7.32
C VAL A 237 -10.13 29.32 -5.79
N ALA A 238 -10.14 30.47 -5.13
CA ALA A 238 -9.94 30.57 -3.67
C ALA A 238 -10.99 29.83 -2.83
N ARG A 239 -12.16 29.53 -3.38
CA ARG A 239 -13.27 28.83 -2.70
C ARG A 239 -13.42 27.36 -3.10
N HIS A 240 -12.82 27.00 -4.22
CA HIS A 240 -12.98 25.66 -4.82
C HIS A 240 -11.71 24.84 -4.86
N PHE A 241 -10.57 25.39 -4.46
CA PHE A 241 -9.29 24.69 -4.41
C PHE A 241 -8.64 24.82 -3.04
N VAL A 242 -8.11 23.70 -2.56
CA VAL A 242 -7.23 23.64 -1.39
C VAL A 242 -5.99 22.81 -1.77
N ALA A 243 -4.89 23.03 -1.06
CA ALA A 243 -3.64 22.36 -1.35
C ALA A 243 -3.15 21.50 -0.18
N VAL A 244 -2.62 20.33 -0.50
CA VAL A 244 -1.80 19.54 0.42
C VAL A 244 -0.37 19.59 -0.12
N SER A 245 0.46 20.43 0.50
CA SER A 245 1.79 20.76 -0.03
C SER A 245 2.68 21.36 1.06
N THR A 246 4.00 21.41 0.77
CA THR A 246 5.00 22.13 1.58
C THR A 246 5.44 23.45 0.89
N ASN A 247 4.98 23.73 -0.34
CA ASN A 247 5.43 24.84 -1.18
C ASN A 247 4.38 25.95 -1.28
N ALA A 248 4.34 26.82 -0.28
CA ALA A 248 3.38 27.93 -0.21
C ALA A 248 3.49 28.91 -1.40
N GLN A 249 4.70 29.08 -1.97
CA GLN A 249 4.91 29.99 -3.09
C GLN A 249 4.18 29.51 -4.36
N GLU A 250 4.35 28.23 -4.72
CA GLU A 250 3.69 27.67 -5.91
C GLU A 250 2.18 27.53 -5.69
N VAL A 251 1.74 27.21 -4.48
CA VAL A 251 0.32 27.19 -4.09
C VAL A 251 -0.33 28.57 -4.28
N SER A 252 0.32 29.63 -3.82
CA SER A 252 -0.16 31.01 -3.99
C SER A 252 -0.20 31.44 -5.47
N LYS A 253 0.82 31.09 -6.27
CA LYS A 253 0.83 31.37 -7.72
C LYS A 253 -0.31 30.69 -8.47
N PHE A 254 -0.74 29.50 -8.02
CA PHE A 254 -1.89 28.81 -8.62
C PHE A 254 -3.21 29.53 -8.34
N GLY A 255 -3.28 30.39 -7.33
CA GLY A 255 -4.45 31.11 -6.90
C GLY A 255 -5.16 30.51 -5.67
N ILE A 256 -4.54 29.58 -4.99
CA ILE A 256 -5.04 29.01 -3.73
C ILE A 256 -4.59 29.89 -2.58
N ASP A 257 -5.55 30.23 -1.69
CA ASP A 257 -5.24 30.90 -0.43
C ASP A 257 -4.40 29.96 0.46
N THR A 258 -3.22 30.39 0.86
CA THR A 258 -2.30 29.60 1.69
C THR A 258 -2.86 29.28 3.09
N GLN A 259 -3.89 29.98 3.55
CA GLN A 259 -4.64 29.59 4.73
C GLN A 259 -5.37 28.24 4.54
N ASN A 260 -5.68 27.89 3.28
CA ASN A 260 -6.30 26.63 2.88
C ASN A 260 -5.27 25.61 2.38
N MET A 261 -4.02 25.76 2.78
CA MET A 261 -2.93 24.82 2.52
C MET A 261 -2.68 23.97 3.78
N PHE A 262 -2.53 22.66 3.59
CA PHE A 262 -2.27 21.69 4.63
C PHE A 262 -0.86 21.11 4.40
N GLY A 263 0.03 21.33 5.37
CA GLY A 263 1.41 20.89 5.31
C GLY A 263 1.61 19.47 5.81
N PHE A 264 2.72 18.88 5.43
CA PHE A 264 3.30 17.69 6.02
C PHE A 264 4.83 17.76 5.89
N TRP A 265 5.56 16.74 6.34
CA TRP A 265 7.00 16.88 6.59
C TRP A 265 7.82 16.04 5.62
N ASP A 266 9.11 16.33 5.51
CA ASP A 266 10.06 15.61 4.66
C ASP A 266 10.39 14.21 5.19
N TRP A 267 10.23 13.98 6.50
CA TRP A 267 10.34 12.67 7.14
C TRP A 267 9.12 11.75 6.90
N VAL A 268 8.14 12.18 6.11
CA VAL A 268 7.02 11.37 5.62
C VAL A 268 7.27 10.99 4.16
N GLY A 269 7.49 9.71 3.89
CA GLY A 269 7.52 9.18 2.54
C GLY A 269 6.14 9.18 1.88
N GLY A 270 6.07 9.35 0.54
CA GLY A 270 4.79 9.42 -0.18
C GLY A 270 3.87 8.21 0.07
N ARG A 271 4.39 7.01 -0.03
CA ARG A 271 3.64 5.76 0.19
C ARG A 271 3.27 5.48 1.65
N TYR A 272 3.79 6.28 2.58
CA TYR A 272 3.51 6.23 4.03
C TYR A 272 2.72 7.46 4.50
N SER A 273 2.04 8.19 3.59
CA SER A 273 1.51 9.52 3.90
C SER A 273 -0.01 9.61 4.05
N MET A 274 -0.76 8.52 3.85
CA MET A 274 -2.22 8.56 3.87
C MET A 274 -2.84 8.99 5.21
N ASP A 275 -2.10 8.86 6.30
CA ASP A 275 -2.43 9.27 7.67
C ASP A 275 -1.96 10.70 8.02
N SER A 276 -1.31 11.40 7.06
CA SER A 276 -0.95 12.83 7.11
C SER A 276 -2.06 13.72 6.52
N ALA A 277 -1.71 14.96 6.19
CA ALA A 277 -2.58 15.88 5.43
C ALA A 277 -3.01 15.31 4.07
N ILE A 278 -2.27 14.37 3.48
CA ILE A 278 -2.66 13.64 2.27
C ILE A 278 -4.01 12.93 2.44
N GLY A 279 -4.36 12.52 3.66
CA GLY A 279 -5.66 11.93 3.99
C GLY A 279 -6.82 12.93 4.13
N LEU A 280 -6.67 14.20 3.74
CA LEU A 280 -7.73 15.22 3.90
C LEU A 280 -9.03 14.79 3.19
N SER A 281 -8.96 14.24 1.98
CA SER A 281 -10.13 13.72 1.27
C SER A 281 -10.81 12.59 2.04
N THR A 282 -10.05 11.70 2.65
CA THR A 282 -10.55 10.63 3.51
C THR A 282 -11.22 11.21 4.75
N MET A 283 -10.59 12.18 5.44
CA MET A 283 -11.18 12.81 6.62
C MET A 283 -12.50 13.52 6.29
N ILE A 284 -12.59 14.20 5.14
CA ILE A 284 -13.85 14.80 4.69
C ILE A 284 -14.91 13.71 4.44
N ALA A 285 -14.52 12.59 3.84
CA ALA A 285 -15.45 11.50 3.52
C ALA A 285 -16.03 10.84 4.77
N ILE A 286 -15.18 10.35 5.66
CA ILE A 286 -15.60 9.54 6.82
C ILE A 286 -15.84 10.35 8.10
N GLY A 287 -15.46 11.62 8.10
CA GLY A 287 -15.50 12.50 9.26
C GLY A 287 -14.27 12.42 10.16
N PRO A 288 -13.97 13.51 10.91
CA PRO A 288 -12.78 13.57 11.76
C PRO A 288 -12.72 12.49 12.87
N GLY A 289 -13.87 12.08 13.42
CA GLY A 289 -13.94 11.04 14.44
C GLY A 289 -13.45 9.69 13.92
N ALA A 290 -13.98 9.24 12.80
CA ALA A 290 -13.58 7.97 12.17
C ALA A 290 -12.13 8.03 11.64
N PHE A 291 -11.67 9.19 11.16
CA PHE A 291 -10.27 9.37 10.77
C PHE A 291 -9.33 9.22 11.97
N ARG A 292 -9.67 9.81 13.13
CA ARG A 292 -8.88 9.63 14.37
C ARG A 292 -8.93 8.18 14.87
N GLU A 293 -10.05 7.48 14.72
CA GLU A 293 -10.15 6.04 15.01
C GLU A 293 -9.18 5.24 14.13
N MET A 294 -9.09 5.57 12.83
CA MET A 294 -8.12 4.96 11.92
C MET A 294 -6.68 5.20 12.40
N LEU A 295 -6.32 6.44 12.77
CA LEU A 295 -5.01 6.76 13.33
C LEU A 295 -4.73 5.97 14.61
N GLY A 296 -5.75 5.78 15.47
CA GLY A 296 -5.64 4.95 16.67
C GLY A 296 -5.27 3.50 16.34
N GLY A 297 -5.88 2.93 15.30
CA GLY A 297 -5.55 1.59 14.83
C GLY A 297 -4.11 1.45 14.32
N PHE A 298 -3.62 2.43 13.58
CA PHE A 298 -2.20 2.51 13.19
C PHE A 298 -1.30 2.51 14.42
N HIS A 299 -1.59 3.39 15.40
CA HIS A 299 -0.79 3.53 16.60
C HIS A 299 -0.76 2.25 17.45
N GLU A 300 -1.87 1.54 17.59
CA GLU A 300 -1.91 0.27 18.30
C GLU A 300 -0.95 -0.76 17.65
N MET A 301 -0.88 -0.82 16.34
CA MET A 301 0.05 -1.70 15.64
C MET A 301 1.49 -1.21 15.74
N ASP A 302 1.75 0.11 15.74
CA ASP A 302 3.09 0.68 15.99
C ASP A 302 3.64 0.25 17.35
N GLU A 303 2.81 0.37 18.40
CA GLU A 303 3.21 -0.03 19.74
C GLU A 303 3.42 -1.55 19.85
N HIS A 304 2.58 -2.34 19.21
CA HIS A 304 2.79 -3.78 19.11
C HIS A 304 4.12 -4.12 18.41
N PHE A 305 4.41 -3.49 17.27
CA PHE A 305 5.67 -3.68 16.54
C PHE A 305 6.88 -3.29 17.39
N ARG A 306 6.80 -2.15 18.08
CA ARG A 306 7.89 -1.61 18.89
C ARG A 306 8.19 -2.43 20.15
N THR A 307 7.19 -3.07 20.76
CA THR A 307 7.31 -3.62 22.10
C THR A 307 7.19 -5.14 22.20
N ALA A 308 6.54 -5.80 21.23
CA ALA A 308 6.34 -7.24 21.29
C ALA A 308 7.64 -8.01 20.97
N PRO A 309 7.93 -9.13 21.65
CA PRO A 309 9.04 -10.01 21.29
C PRO A 309 8.86 -10.50 19.84
N PHE A 310 9.94 -10.63 19.07
CA PHE A 310 9.88 -10.98 17.64
C PHE A 310 9.06 -12.23 17.33
N ALA A 311 9.17 -13.27 18.16
CA ALA A 311 8.40 -14.50 18.00
C ALA A 311 6.87 -14.33 18.20
N ARG A 312 6.41 -13.18 18.72
CA ARG A 312 5.00 -12.85 18.95
C ARG A 312 4.59 -11.52 18.32
N ASN A 313 5.41 -11.01 17.44
CA ASN A 313 5.23 -9.72 16.78
C ASN A 313 4.66 -9.95 15.38
N LEU A 314 3.40 -9.54 15.15
CA LEU A 314 2.67 -9.80 13.90
C LEU A 314 3.42 -9.30 12.67
N PRO A 315 3.83 -8.01 12.58
CA PRO A 315 4.59 -7.51 11.45
C PRO A 315 5.93 -8.24 11.23
N VAL A 316 6.62 -8.58 12.31
CA VAL A 316 7.90 -9.29 12.23
C VAL A 316 7.71 -10.68 11.66
N ILE A 317 6.75 -11.47 12.16
CA ILE A 317 6.48 -12.82 11.65
C ILE A 317 6.05 -12.77 10.18
N LEU A 318 5.16 -11.84 9.80
CA LEU A 318 4.74 -11.66 8.41
C LEU A 318 5.94 -11.32 7.51
N GLY A 319 6.81 -10.40 7.94
CA GLY A 319 8.03 -10.03 7.22
C GLY A 319 9.02 -11.19 7.07
N LEU A 320 9.24 -11.95 8.15
CA LEU A 320 10.12 -13.12 8.17
C LEU A 320 9.62 -14.25 7.25
N LEU A 321 8.30 -14.48 7.20
CA LEU A 321 7.71 -15.44 6.24
C LEU A 321 7.92 -14.98 4.79
N GLY A 322 7.84 -13.67 4.53
CA GLY A 322 8.18 -13.10 3.22
C GLY A 322 9.65 -13.39 2.84
N VAL A 323 10.59 -13.16 3.74
CA VAL A 323 12.01 -13.49 3.54
C VAL A 323 12.21 -14.99 3.33
N TRP A 324 11.53 -15.83 4.12
CA TRP A 324 11.58 -17.28 4.01
C TRP A 324 11.21 -17.76 2.61
N TYR A 325 10.10 -17.30 2.07
CA TYR A 325 9.66 -17.74 0.74
C TYR A 325 10.48 -17.11 -0.39
N THR A 326 10.81 -15.84 -0.29
CA THR A 326 11.59 -15.15 -1.34
C THR A 326 13.00 -15.75 -1.45
N ASN A 327 13.71 -15.89 -0.34
CA ASN A 327 15.14 -16.19 -0.37
C ASN A 327 15.48 -17.69 -0.26
N PHE A 328 14.60 -18.50 0.31
CA PHE A 328 14.88 -19.91 0.51
C PHE A 328 14.00 -20.83 -0.34
N PHE A 329 12.84 -20.37 -0.79
CA PHE A 329 11.98 -21.09 -1.74
C PHE A 329 11.93 -20.50 -3.14
N GLY A 330 12.54 -19.34 -3.37
CA GLY A 330 12.56 -18.67 -4.67
C GLY A 330 11.20 -18.16 -5.13
N ALA A 331 10.29 -17.87 -4.19
CA ALA A 331 9.00 -17.25 -4.51
C ALA A 331 9.21 -15.81 -4.95
N GLN A 332 8.78 -15.48 -6.16
CA GLN A 332 8.97 -14.16 -6.75
C GLN A 332 7.78 -13.22 -6.50
N THR A 333 6.66 -13.75 -6.02
CA THR A 333 5.43 -12.97 -5.83
C THR A 333 4.73 -13.35 -4.53
N VAL A 334 3.89 -12.42 -4.04
CA VAL A 334 2.94 -12.64 -2.94
C VAL A 334 1.57 -12.18 -3.41
N ALA A 335 0.55 -13.02 -3.29
CA ALA A 335 -0.83 -12.67 -3.60
C ALA A 335 -1.56 -12.20 -2.34
N VAL A 336 -2.11 -10.99 -2.35
CA VAL A 336 -2.94 -10.46 -1.26
C VAL A 336 -4.40 -10.54 -1.69
N LEU A 337 -5.18 -11.33 -0.96
CA LEU A 337 -6.50 -11.79 -1.36
C LEU A 337 -7.54 -11.41 -0.30
N PRO A 338 -7.99 -10.15 -0.27
CA PRO A 338 -9.01 -9.73 0.70
C PRO A 338 -10.39 -10.30 0.34
N TYR A 339 -11.03 -10.99 1.28
CA TYR A 339 -12.41 -11.46 1.16
C TYR A 339 -13.37 -10.42 1.77
N ASP A 340 -13.26 -9.21 1.23
CA ASP A 340 -14.13 -8.07 1.48
C ASP A 340 -14.08 -7.10 0.28
N GLN A 341 -15.24 -6.77 -0.28
CA GLN A 341 -15.34 -5.92 -1.47
C GLN A 341 -14.84 -4.49 -1.23
N TYR A 342 -14.92 -3.98 -0.01
CA TYR A 342 -14.39 -2.67 0.31
C TYR A 342 -12.87 -2.62 0.23
N LEU A 343 -12.17 -3.74 0.41
CA LEU A 343 -10.70 -3.81 0.28
C LEU A 343 -10.21 -4.01 -1.17
N LYS A 344 -11.05 -3.82 -2.17
CA LYS A 344 -10.68 -4.01 -3.60
C LYS A 344 -9.45 -3.20 -4.04
N ARG A 345 -9.16 -2.07 -3.39
CA ARG A 345 -7.99 -1.23 -3.68
C ARG A 345 -6.79 -1.53 -2.78
N PHE A 346 -6.95 -2.38 -1.78
CA PHE A 346 -5.88 -2.69 -0.84
C PHE A 346 -4.67 -3.38 -1.49
N PRO A 347 -4.82 -4.39 -2.37
CA PRO A 347 -3.68 -4.95 -3.10
C PRO A 347 -2.93 -3.92 -3.95
N ALA A 348 -3.64 -3.02 -4.64
CA ALA A 348 -3.02 -1.97 -5.45
C ALA A 348 -2.26 -0.94 -4.59
N TYR A 349 -2.75 -0.61 -3.40
CA TYR A 349 -2.02 0.19 -2.43
C TYR A 349 -0.72 -0.51 -1.97
N LEU A 350 -0.81 -1.80 -1.65
CA LEU A 350 0.35 -2.59 -1.24
C LEU A 350 1.39 -2.75 -2.35
N GLN A 351 1.01 -2.69 -3.63
CA GLN A 351 1.98 -2.67 -4.72
C GLN A 351 2.98 -1.54 -4.55
N GLN A 352 2.51 -0.32 -4.32
CA GLN A 352 3.43 0.79 -4.07
C GLN A 352 4.14 0.63 -2.74
N LEU A 353 3.41 0.38 -1.66
CA LEU A 353 3.99 0.26 -0.32
C LEU A 353 5.17 -0.73 -0.28
N THR A 354 5.00 -1.91 -0.88
CA THR A 354 6.00 -2.99 -0.79
C THR A 354 7.06 -2.92 -1.87
N MET A 355 6.67 -2.78 -3.16
CA MET A 355 7.61 -2.87 -4.27
C MET A 355 8.46 -1.61 -4.41
N GLU A 356 7.92 -0.42 -4.15
CA GLU A 356 8.70 0.82 -4.17
C GLU A 356 9.66 0.87 -2.96
N SER A 357 9.27 0.30 -1.81
CA SER A 357 10.12 0.22 -0.63
C SER A 357 11.26 -0.79 -0.81
N ASN A 358 10.94 -2.03 -1.15
CA ASN A 358 11.89 -3.13 -1.08
C ASN A 358 12.40 -3.60 -2.45
N GLY A 359 11.94 -3.02 -3.54
CA GLY A 359 12.48 -3.26 -4.89
C GLY A 359 13.83 -2.60 -5.08
N LYS A 360 14.82 -2.98 -4.28
CA LYS A 360 16.17 -2.39 -4.26
C LYS A 360 17.22 -3.46 -4.57
N HIS A 361 18.34 -3.03 -5.19
CA HIS A 361 19.40 -3.95 -5.62
C HIS A 361 20.76 -3.67 -4.94
N VAL A 362 20.79 -2.70 -4.01
CA VAL A 362 22.00 -2.34 -3.25
C VAL A 362 21.69 -2.26 -1.76
N THR A 363 22.71 -2.55 -0.95
CA THR A 363 22.66 -2.37 0.50
C THR A 363 22.68 -0.89 0.89
N LEU A 364 22.50 -0.59 2.17
CA LEU A 364 22.65 0.77 2.73
C LEU A 364 24.03 1.39 2.45
N GLU A 365 25.07 0.56 2.26
CA GLU A 365 26.43 0.99 1.90
C GLU A 365 26.66 1.05 0.38
N GLY A 366 25.62 0.81 -0.45
CA GLY A 366 25.71 0.85 -1.91
C GLY A 366 26.31 -0.40 -2.55
N GLN A 367 26.49 -1.49 -1.81
CA GLN A 367 26.98 -2.76 -2.34
C GLN A 367 25.83 -3.53 -3.00
N ARG A 368 26.09 -4.18 -4.15
CA ARG A 368 25.10 -5.03 -4.79
C ARG A 368 24.72 -6.21 -3.89
N VAL A 369 23.43 -6.39 -3.65
CA VAL A 369 22.93 -7.54 -2.85
C VAL A 369 23.11 -8.84 -3.63
N PRO A 370 23.54 -9.95 -2.98
CA PRO A 370 23.70 -11.26 -3.60
C PRO A 370 22.45 -12.17 -3.47
N TYR A 371 21.33 -11.62 -3.11
CA TYR A 371 20.05 -12.30 -2.90
C TYR A 371 18.89 -11.50 -3.50
N ASP A 372 17.72 -12.14 -3.66
CA ASP A 372 16.51 -11.48 -4.13
C ASP A 372 15.89 -10.59 -3.03
N THR A 373 15.34 -9.45 -3.47
CA THR A 373 14.64 -8.49 -2.62
C THR A 373 13.29 -8.15 -3.25
N GLY A 374 12.35 -7.63 -2.47
CA GLY A 374 11.12 -7.02 -2.95
C GLY A 374 10.28 -7.92 -3.87
N PRO A 375 9.61 -8.98 -3.35
CA PRO A 375 8.71 -9.79 -4.17
C PRO A 375 7.59 -8.94 -4.77
N ILE A 376 7.05 -9.38 -5.91
CA ILE A 376 5.95 -8.71 -6.59
C ILE A 376 4.66 -8.92 -5.79
N TYR A 377 4.07 -7.85 -5.30
CA TYR A 377 2.76 -7.88 -4.64
C TYR A 377 1.63 -7.65 -5.66
N TRP A 378 0.58 -8.44 -5.57
CA TRP A 378 -0.58 -8.35 -6.44
C TRP A 378 -1.78 -9.03 -5.79
N GLY A 379 -2.96 -8.87 -6.34
CA GLY A 379 -4.16 -9.56 -5.84
C GLY A 379 -5.45 -8.86 -6.23
N GLU A 380 -6.54 -9.53 -5.92
CA GLU A 380 -7.91 -9.08 -6.14
C GLU A 380 -8.79 -9.59 -5.00
N PRO A 381 -9.96 -9.01 -4.77
CA PRO A 381 -10.89 -9.54 -3.79
C PRO A 381 -11.36 -10.96 -4.11
N GLY A 382 -11.47 -11.81 -3.09
CA GLY A 382 -12.32 -12.99 -3.16
C GLY A 382 -13.79 -12.55 -3.14
N THR A 383 -14.65 -13.25 -3.87
CA THR A 383 -14.47 -14.49 -4.64
C THR A 383 -14.02 -14.25 -6.09
N ASN A 384 -13.96 -12.99 -6.55
CA ASN A 384 -13.64 -12.64 -7.94
C ASN A 384 -12.31 -13.25 -8.39
N GLY A 385 -11.26 -13.17 -7.57
CA GLY A 385 -9.96 -13.75 -7.87
C GLY A 385 -10.01 -15.25 -8.18
N GLN A 386 -10.91 -16.00 -7.51
CA GLN A 386 -11.09 -17.44 -7.74
C GLN A 386 -11.48 -17.76 -9.19
N HIS A 387 -12.22 -16.86 -9.83
CA HIS A 387 -12.69 -17.00 -11.21
C HIS A 387 -11.78 -16.29 -12.23
N SER A 388 -10.60 -15.81 -11.78
CA SER A 388 -9.65 -15.10 -12.63
C SER A 388 -8.30 -15.84 -12.71
N PHE A 389 -7.60 -16.00 -11.61
CA PHE A 389 -6.21 -16.46 -11.60
C PHE A 389 -5.90 -17.61 -10.62
N TYR A 390 -6.83 -18.10 -9.85
CA TYR A 390 -6.58 -19.18 -8.88
C TYR A 390 -6.16 -20.49 -9.54
N GLN A 391 -6.48 -20.70 -10.80
CA GLN A 391 -5.94 -21.81 -11.58
C GLN A 391 -4.39 -21.85 -11.50
N LEU A 392 -3.74 -20.70 -11.66
CA LEU A 392 -2.28 -20.58 -11.54
C LEU A 392 -1.80 -20.89 -10.12
N ILE A 393 -2.50 -20.39 -9.10
CA ILE A 393 -2.11 -20.58 -7.70
C ILE A 393 -2.20 -22.06 -7.31
N HIS A 394 -3.27 -22.75 -7.73
CA HIS A 394 -3.49 -24.17 -7.40
C HIS A 394 -2.62 -25.14 -8.19
N GLN A 395 -2.60 -25.00 -9.52
CA GLN A 395 -1.99 -26.00 -10.42
C GLN A 395 -0.86 -25.44 -11.28
N GLY A 396 -0.50 -24.18 -11.12
CA GLY A 396 0.65 -23.61 -11.83
C GLY A 396 1.99 -24.09 -11.26
N THR A 397 3.05 -23.85 -12.04
CA THR A 397 4.42 -24.25 -11.69
C THR A 397 5.14 -23.24 -10.80
N ARG A 398 4.50 -22.13 -10.44
CA ARG A 398 5.07 -21.08 -9.58
C ARG A 398 4.61 -21.26 -8.14
N LEU A 399 5.53 -21.07 -7.19
CA LEU A 399 5.17 -20.96 -5.78
C LEU A 399 4.69 -19.53 -5.50
N ILE A 400 3.45 -19.39 -5.05
CA ILE A 400 2.81 -18.09 -4.78
C ILE A 400 2.28 -18.13 -3.35
N PRO A 401 3.01 -17.60 -2.36
CA PRO A 401 2.47 -17.38 -1.03
C PRO A 401 1.26 -16.45 -1.09
N CYS A 402 0.22 -16.76 -0.30
CA CYS A 402 -1.04 -16.02 -0.30
C CYS A 402 -1.33 -15.44 1.09
N ASP A 403 -1.75 -14.17 1.14
CA ASP A 403 -2.30 -13.53 2.33
C ASP A 403 -3.81 -13.38 2.15
N PHE A 404 -4.59 -14.19 2.84
CA PHE A 404 -6.04 -14.04 2.94
C PHE A 404 -6.39 -13.04 4.04
N ILE A 405 -7.30 -12.10 3.75
CA ILE A 405 -7.81 -11.15 4.74
C ILE A 405 -9.33 -11.34 4.81
N ALA A 406 -9.86 -11.62 6.00
CA ALA A 406 -11.28 -11.85 6.21
C ALA A 406 -11.79 -11.16 7.47
N PHE A 407 -13.09 -10.92 7.52
CA PHE A 407 -13.78 -10.33 8.67
C PHE A 407 -14.90 -11.25 9.15
N ALA A 408 -14.98 -11.48 10.45
CA ALA A 408 -16.02 -12.34 11.04
C ALA A 408 -17.42 -11.77 10.85
N ARG A 409 -17.56 -10.44 10.69
CA ARG A 409 -18.84 -9.75 10.53
C ARG A 409 -18.82 -8.81 9.32
N SER A 410 -19.85 -8.89 8.49
CA SER A 410 -20.07 -7.96 7.39
C SER A 410 -20.56 -6.59 7.86
N LEU A 411 -20.15 -5.53 7.16
CA LEU A 411 -20.77 -4.19 7.28
C LEU A 411 -22.13 -4.10 6.58
N ASN A 412 -22.43 -5.02 5.66
CA ASN A 412 -23.68 -5.07 4.90
C ASN A 412 -24.22 -6.51 4.93
N PRO A 413 -24.83 -6.94 6.04
CA PRO A 413 -25.40 -8.29 6.14
C PRO A 413 -26.56 -8.44 5.13
N LEU A 414 -26.47 -9.48 4.29
CA LEU A 414 -27.45 -9.76 3.24
C LEU A 414 -27.63 -11.28 3.10
N GLY A 415 -28.66 -11.84 3.71
CA GLY A 415 -28.93 -13.28 3.70
C GLY A 415 -27.69 -14.10 4.04
N GLU A 416 -27.39 -15.12 3.24
CA GLU A 416 -26.26 -16.05 3.44
C GLU A 416 -24.94 -15.58 2.80
N HIS A 417 -24.90 -14.37 2.20
CA HIS A 417 -23.73 -13.90 1.42
C HIS A 417 -22.43 -13.94 2.21
N HIS A 418 -22.48 -13.54 3.47
CA HIS A 418 -21.26 -13.47 4.29
C HIS A 418 -20.74 -14.85 4.69
N ASP A 419 -21.64 -15.78 5.03
CA ASP A 419 -21.26 -17.16 5.34
C ASP A 419 -20.68 -17.87 4.12
N LEU A 420 -21.26 -17.64 2.93
CA LEU A 420 -20.70 -18.13 1.67
C LEU A 420 -19.30 -17.54 1.39
N LEU A 421 -19.09 -16.25 1.67
CA LEU A 421 -17.79 -15.61 1.50
C LEU A 421 -16.75 -16.21 2.45
N LEU A 422 -17.10 -16.38 3.74
CA LEU A 422 -16.23 -17.01 4.75
C LEU A 422 -15.93 -18.46 4.42
N ALA A 423 -16.95 -19.25 4.01
CA ALA A 423 -16.75 -20.62 3.58
C ALA A 423 -15.74 -20.71 2.42
N ASN A 424 -15.80 -19.77 1.46
CA ASN A 424 -14.87 -19.74 0.34
C ASN A 424 -13.44 -19.45 0.78
N VAL A 425 -13.18 -18.44 1.62
CA VAL A 425 -11.81 -18.14 2.05
C VAL A 425 -11.21 -19.30 2.83
N LEU A 426 -11.96 -19.94 3.70
CA LEU A 426 -11.48 -21.10 4.48
C LEU A 426 -11.20 -22.30 3.56
N ALA A 427 -12.11 -22.60 2.63
CA ALA A 427 -11.95 -23.69 1.66
C ALA A 427 -10.75 -23.46 0.74
N GLN A 428 -10.48 -22.23 0.31
CA GLN A 428 -9.30 -21.92 -0.51
C GLN A 428 -8.00 -22.15 0.26
N GLY A 429 -7.91 -21.70 1.51
CA GLY A 429 -6.74 -21.96 2.36
C GLY A 429 -6.51 -23.46 2.60
N GLU A 430 -7.58 -24.23 2.80
CA GLU A 430 -7.52 -25.68 2.96
C GLU A 430 -7.08 -26.39 1.66
N ALA A 431 -7.71 -26.04 0.54
CA ALA A 431 -7.40 -26.63 -0.77
C ALA A 431 -5.96 -26.34 -1.22
N LEU A 432 -5.46 -25.12 -0.99
CA LEU A 432 -4.07 -24.75 -1.27
C LEU A 432 -3.07 -25.55 -0.43
N ALA A 433 -3.38 -25.73 0.85
CA ALA A 433 -2.48 -26.47 1.75
C ALA A 433 -2.46 -27.97 1.46
N PHE A 434 -3.64 -28.59 1.29
CA PHE A 434 -3.74 -30.04 1.25
C PHE A 434 -3.88 -30.61 -0.16
N GLY A 435 -4.44 -29.85 -1.09
CA GLY A 435 -4.67 -30.30 -2.46
C GLY A 435 -5.62 -31.50 -2.53
N LYS A 436 -5.52 -32.29 -3.63
CA LYS A 436 -6.26 -33.53 -3.88
C LYS A 436 -5.37 -34.50 -4.64
N THR A 437 -5.09 -35.64 -4.06
CA THR A 437 -4.16 -36.61 -4.63
C THR A 437 -4.74 -37.35 -5.85
N ALA A 438 -3.88 -37.94 -6.68
CA ALA A 438 -4.29 -38.75 -7.81
C ALA A 438 -5.19 -39.95 -7.39
N ASP A 439 -4.91 -40.54 -6.23
CA ASP A 439 -5.69 -41.66 -5.70
C ASP A 439 -7.09 -41.22 -5.26
N GLU A 440 -7.21 -40.03 -4.65
CA GLU A 440 -8.52 -39.43 -4.31
C GLU A 440 -9.33 -39.13 -5.59
N VAL A 441 -8.68 -38.61 -6.63
CA VAL A 441 -9.32 -38.34 -7.93
C VAL A 441 -9.79 -39.63 -8.62
N LYS A 442 -8.99 -40.72 -8.56
CA LYS A 442 -9.37 -42.04 -9.09
C LYS A 442 -10.56 -42.65 -8.34
N LYS A 443 -10.57 -42.54 -7.01
CA LYS A 443 -11.68 -43.04 -6.17
C LYS A 443 -13.01 -42.32 -6.48
N GLU A 444 -12.97 -41.10 -6.98
CA GLU A 444 -14.16 -40.38 -7.45
C GLU A 444 -14.66 -40.82 -8.85
N GLY A 445 -14.02 -41.82 -9.46
CA GLY A 445 -14.43 -42.36 -10.75
C GLY A 445 -13.89 -41.59 -11.96
N SER A 446 -12.87 -40.76 -11.80
CA SER A 446 -12.24 -40.08 -12.93
C SER A 446 -11.50 -41.10 -13.83
N PRO A 447 -11.65 -41.03 -15.17
CA PRO A 447 -10.90 -41.88 -16.08
C PRO A 447 -9.41 -41.54 -16.02
N ASP A 448 -8.53 -42.55 -16.24
CA ASP A 448 -7.07 -42.40 -16.04
C ASP A 448 -6.44 -41.21 -16.77
N TRP A 449 -6.89 -40.92 -17.98
CA TRP A 449 -6.37 -39.79 -18.75
C TRP A 449 -6.69 -38.42 -18.12
N LEU A 450 -7.77 -38.33 -17.32
CA LEU A 450 -8.22 -37.09 -16.68
C LEU A 450 -7.61 -36.92 -15.27
N VAL A 451 -7.14 -38.00 -14.65
CA VAL A 451 -6.58 -37.97 -13.28
C VAL A 451 -5.47 -36.93 -13.12
N PRO A 452 -4.44 -36.83 -14.01
CA PRO A 452 -3.41 -35.80 -13.85
C PRO A 452 -3.97 -34.38 -13.90
N HIS A 453 -5.01 -34.11 -14.68
CA HIS A 453 -5.62 -32.79 -14.82
C HIS A 453 -6.47 -32.40 -13.60
N ARG A 454 -6.99 -33.37 -12.85
CA ARG A 454 -7.82 -33.15 -11.67
C ARG A 454 -7.07 -33.32 -10.35
N THR A 455 -5.78 -33.63 -10.42
CA THR A 455 -4.88 -33.70 -9.26
C THR A 455 -4.47 -32.28 -8.86
N PHE A 456 -4.55 -31.99 -7.58
CA PHE A 456 -4.06 -30.75 -6.97
C PHE A 456 -2.92 -31.12 -6.04
N GLU A 457 -1.72 -30.65 -6.34
CA GLU A 457 -0.52 -30.99 -5.55
C GLU A 457 -0.64 -30.53 -4.09
N GLY A 458 -1.34 -29.42 -3.85
CA GLY A 458 -1.35 -28.78 -2.53
C GLY A 458 -0.01 -28.14 -2.20
N ASN A 459 0.34 -28.12 -0.92
CA ASN A 459 1.61 -27.61 -0.39
C ASN A 459 1.89 -26.14 -0.77
N ARG A 460 0.82 -25.37 -1.04
CA ARG A 460 0.84 -23.95 -1.38
C ARG A 460 0.66 -23.14 -0.10
N PRO A 461 1.65 -22.31 0.28
CA PRO A 461 1.60 -21.60 1.55
C PRO A 461 0.59 -20.48 1.55
N SER A 462 -0.09 -20.32 2.69
CA SER A 462 -0.98 -19.19 2.90
C SER A 462 -1.01 -18.76 4.36
N ASN A 463 -1.27 -17.46 4.54
CA ASN A 463 -1.62 -16.82 5.78
C ASN A 463 -3.11 -16.47 5.78
N THR A 464 -3.71 -16.39 6.96
CA THR A 464 -5.08 -15.83 7.13
C THR A 464 -5.04 -14.77 8.21
N LEU A 465 -5.40 -13.55 7.84
CA LEU A 465 -5.61 -12.43 8.76
C LEU A 465 -7.12 -12.30 8.99
N LEU A 466 -7.59 -12.67 10.18
CA LEU A 466 -8.98 -12.60 10.55
C LEU A 466 -9.19 -11.47 11.58
N LEU A 467 -10.12 -10.57 11.28
CA LEU A 467 -10.54 -9.47 12.15
C LEU A 467 -12.04 -9.58 12.42
N GLU A 468 -12.51 -8.88 13.44
CA GLU A 468 -13.95 -8.89 13.75
C GLU A 468 -14.78 -8.23 12.63
N ARG A 469 -14.42 -7.00 12.25
CA ARG A 469 -15.13 -6.18 11.26
C ARG A 469 -14.19 -5.14 10.65
N LEU A 470 -14.44 -4.73 9.41
CA LEU A 470 -13.70 -3.63 8.77
C LEU A 470 -14.14 -2.28 9.36
N THR A 471 -13.49 -1.85 10.42
CA THR A 471 -13.63 -0.52 11.02
C THR A 471 -12.50 0.41 10.57
N PRO A 472 -12.59 1.73 10.82
CA PRO A 472 -11.46 2.63 10.60
C PRO A 472 -10.19 2.17 11.35
N ALA A 473 -10.31 1.76 12.62
CA ALA A 473 -9.19 1.20 13.37
C ALA A 473 -8.62 -0.09 12.74
N ALA A 474 -9.49 -1.00 12.27
CA ALA A 474 -9.05 -2.22 11.60
C ALA A 474 -8.24 -1.93 10.33
N LEU A 475 -8.66 -0.94 9.53
CA LEU A 475 -7.89 -0.52 8.36
C LEU A 475 -6.52 0.03 8.75
N GLY A 476 -6.45 0.90 9.77
CA GLY A 476 -5.19 1.44 10.28
C GLY A 476 -4.23 0.34 10.72
N LYS A 477 -4.72 -0.66 11.46
CA LYS A 477 -3.95 -1.84 11.90
C LYS A 477 -3.41 -2.64 10.72
N LEU A 478 -4.25 -2.91 9.70
CA LEU A 478 -3.83 -3.66 8.52
C LEU A 478 -2.75 -2.91 7.72
N VAL A 479 -2.88 -1.60 7.56
CA VAL A 479 -1.87 -0.81 6.84
C VAL A 479 -0.56 -0.81 7.60
N ALA A 480 -0.56 -0.51 8.91
CA ALA A 480 0.65 -0.51 9.73
C ALA A 480 1.31 -1.90 9.83
N LEU A 481 0.52 -2.98 9.83
CA LEU A 481 1.02 -4.35 9.76
C LEU A 481 1.93 -4.55 8.55
N TYR A 482 1.49 -4.12 7.36
CA TYR A 482 2.29 -4.23 6.13
C TYR A 482 3.44 -3.21 6.09
N GLU A 483 3.27 -1.98 6.59
CA GLU A 483 4.36 -1.00 6.71
C GLU A 483 5.53 -1.57 7.52
N HIS A 484 5.25 -2.15 8.68
CA HIS A 484 6.27 -2.72 9.55
C HIS A 484 6.80 -4.08 9.07
N SER A 485 6.00 -4.85 8.33
CA SER A 485 6.48 -6.05 7.64
C SER A 485 7.51 -5.69 6.55
N VAL A 486 7.24 -4.64 5.77
CA VAL A 486 8.19 -4.07 4.78
C VAL A 486 9.47 -3.61 5.45
N PHE A 487 9.36 -2.88 6.58
CA PHE A 487 10.51 -2.45 7.36
C PHE A 487 11.36 -3.63 7.86
N THR A 488 10.71 -4.69 8.36
CA THR A 488 11.37 -5.91 8.82
C THR A 488 12.16 -6.55 7.68
N GLN A 489 11.54 -6.73 6.51
CA GLN A 489 12.20 -7.28 5.33
C GLN A 489 13.36 -6.41 4.86
N GLY A 490 13.16 -5.10 4.75
CA GLY A 490 14.19 -4.16 4.33
C GLY A 490 15.40 -4.13 5.27
N THR A 491 15.15 -4.27 6.58
CA THR A 491 16.20 -4.39 7.58
C THR A 491 17.02 -5.67 7.39
N ILE A 492 16.36 -6.82 7.18
CA ILE A 492 17.04 -8.10 6.95
C ILE A 492 17.85 -8.07 5.64
N TRP A 493 17.30 -7.49 4.58
CA TRP A 493 18.00 -7.34 3.30
C TRP A 493 19.01 -6.20 3.29
N ASP A 494 19.15 -5.44 4.39
CA ASP A 494 20.04 -4.30 4.54
C ASP A 494 19.90 -3.27 3.41
N ILE A 495 18.66 -2.95 3.01
CA ILE A 495 18.33 -2.03 1.92
C ILE A 495 17.63 -0.77 2.44
N ASP A 496 17.71 0.32 1.68
CA ASP A 496 16.95 1.55 1.99
C ASP A 496 15.50 1.41 1.50
N SER A 497 14.59 1.13 2.43
CA SER A 497 13.17 0.96 2.12
C SER A 497 12.42 2.29 1.92
N PHE A 498 13.06 3.45 2.08
CA PHE A 498 12.38 4.74 2.21
C PHE A 498 12.69 5.73 1.11
N ASP A 499 13.64 5.44 0.23
CA ASP A 499 13.90 6.18 -1.01
C ASP A 499 13.17 5.58 -2.23
N GLN A 500 13.26 6.23 -3.40
CA GLN A 500 12.63 5.79 -4.64
C GLN A 500 13.37 6.27 -5.91
N TRP A 501 14.67 6.16 -5.95
CA TRP A 501 15.51 6.61 -7.09
C TRP A 501 15.12 5.98 -8.43
N GLY A 502 14.57 4.76 -8.42
CA GLY A 502 14.15 4.02 -9.61
C GLY A 502 13.10 4.70 -10.47
N VAL A 503 12.33 5.66 -9.92
CA VAL A 503 11.28 6.38 -10.66
C VAL A 503 11.75 7.71 -11.27
N GLU A 504 13.00 8.12 -11.05
CA GLU A 504 13.48 9.46 -11.47
C GLU A 504 13.91 9.51 -12.93
N LEU A 505 14.59 8.47 -13.44
CA LEU A 505 15.12 8.46 -14.81
C LEU A 505 14.02 8.62 -15.87
N GLY A 506 12.89 7.93 -15.70
CA GLY A 506 11.75 8.03 -16.62
C GLY A 506 11.21 9.46 -16.75
N LYS A 507 11.12 10.19 -15.63
CA LYS A 507 10.68 11.59 -15.61
C LYS A 507 11.63 12.51 -16.37
N VAL A 508 12.94 12.30 -16.23
CA VAL A 508 13.95 13.07 -16.96
C VAL A 508 13.82 12.84 -18.47
N LEU A 509 13.66 11.58 -18.89
CA LEU A 509 13.52 11.23 -20.30
C LEU A 509 12.19 11.76 -20.89
N ALA A 510 11.09 11.66 -20.15
CA ALA A 510 9.80 12.20 -20.59
C ALA A 510 9.87 13.71 -20.87
N LYS A 511 10.52 14.49 -19.99
CA LYS A 511 10.73 15.93 -20.22
C LYS A 511 11.48 16.26 -21.51
N ARG A 512 12.38 15.39 -21.97
CA ARG A 512 13.10 15.54 -23.26
C ARG A 512 12.26 15.15 -24.46
N ILE A 513 11.30 14.23 -24.29
CA ILE A 513 10.45 13.71 -25.37
C ILE A 513 9.27 14.65 -25.65
N VAL A 514 8.70 15.29 -24.64
CA VAL A 514 7.50 16.17 -24.78
C VAL A 514 7.66 17.25 -25.84
N PRO A 515 8.76 18.02 -25.93
CA PRO A 515 8.96 19.02 -26.98
C PRO A 515 8.93 18.39 -28.40
N LEU A 516 9.53 17.23 -28.58
CA LEU A 516 9.54 16.51 -29.87
C LEU A 516 8.12 16.11 -30.31
N LEU A 517 7.29 15.66 -29.37
CA LEU A 517 5.88 15.32 -29.64
C LEU A 517 5.04 16.56 -30.00
N ARG A 518 5.48 17.75 -29.61
CA ARG A 518 4.87 19.05 -29.93
C ARG A 518 5.39 19.68 -31.22
N GLY A 519 6.32 19.02 -31.90
CA GLY A 519 6.90 19.49 -33.16
C GLY A 519 8.02 20.52 -33.02
N ASP A 520 8.64 20.63 -31.84
CA ASP A 520 9.77 21.53 -31.63
C ASP A 520 11.04 20.94 -32.29
N ALA A 521 11.38 21.47 -33.47
CA ALA A 521 12.52 21.03 -34.26
C ALA A 521 13.89 21.40 -33.59
N ALA A 522 13.91 22.34 -32.65
CA ALA A 522 15.12 22.73 -31.92
C ALA A 522 15.46 21.75 -30.78
N ALA A 523 14.51 20.92 -30.38
CA ALA A 523 14.68 19.90 -29.34
C ALA A 523 15.43 18.67 -29.91
N SER A 524 16.67 18.88 -30.35
CA SER A 524 17.53 17.77 -30.80
C SER A 524 18.08 17.04 -29.60
N THR A 525 17.50 15.88 -29.27
CA THR A 525 18.06 14.95 -28.31
C THR A 525 18.29 13.61 -28.98
N ALA A 526 19.46 13.02 -28.76
CA ALA A 526 19.75 11.67 -29.25
C ALA A 526 18.92 10.68 -28.44
N HIS A 527 17.98 10.04 -29.08
CA HIS A 527 17.23 8.89 -28.57
C HIS A 527 17.66 7.63 -29.34
N ASP A 528 17.42 6.47 -28.74
CA ASP A 528 17.62 5.20 -29.42
C ASP A 528 16.73 5.09 -30.67
N SER A 529 17.06 4.14 -31.55
CA SER A 529 16.37 3.96 -32.84
C SER A 529 14.90 3.62 -32.69
N SER A 530 14.51 2.89 -31.64
CA SER A 530 13.10 2.53 -31.36
C SER A 530 12.30 3.76 -30.98
N THR A 531 12.78 4.54 -29.99
CA THR A 531 12.12 5.78 -29.55
C THR A 531 12.00 6.78 -30.72
N THR A 532 13.07 6.96 -31.50
CA THR A 532 13.07 7.84 -32.68
C THR A 532 12.05 7.40 -33.73
N THR A 533 11.96 6.10 -34.00
CA THR A 533 11.00 5.55 -34.97
C THR A 533 9.56 5.72 -34.50
N LEU A 534 9.29 5.47 -33.20
CA LEU A 534 7.96 5.67 -32.60
C LEU A 534 7.53 7.14 -32.68
N LEU A 535 8.41 8.09 -32.38
CA LEU A 535 8.12 9.53 -32.50
C LEU A 535 7.72 9.90 -33.93
N LYS A 536 8.46 9.43 -34.96
CA LYS A 536 8.13 9.65 -36.37
C LYS A 536 6.77 9.03 -36.72
N ARG A 537 6.48 7.82 -36.25
CA ARG A 537 5.22 7.13 -36.50
C ARG A 537 4.03 7.87 -35.88
N ILE A 538 4.20 8.33 -34.62
CA ILE A 538 3.18 9.13 -33.91
C ILE A 538 2.89 10.43 -34.70
N ALA A 539 3.94 11.14 -35.14
CA ALA A 539 3.77 12.34 -35.92
C ALA A 539 3.00 12.07 -37.23
N GLY A 540 3.35 10.99 -37.93
CA GLY A 540 2.63 10.57 -39.17
C GLY A 540 1.14 10.27 -38.90
N LEU A 541 0.82 9.54 -37.84
CA LEU A 541 -0.57 9.21 -37.50
C LEU A 541 -1.39 10.44 -37.10
N ARG A 542 -0.78 11.42 -36.42
CA ARG A 542 -1.45 12.67 -36.04
C ARG A 542 -1.68 13.63 -37.21
N ALA A 543 -0.85 13.54 -38.26
CA ALA A 543 -1.02 14.38 -39.46
C ALA A 543 -2.19 13.93 -40.35
N HIS A 544 -2.73 12.73 -40.11
CA HIS A 544 -3.88 12.17 -40.85
C HIS A 544 -5.20 12.25 -40.06
N ALA A 545 -5.21 12.82 -38.83
CA ALA A 545 -6.39 13.08 -38.02
C ALA A 545 -6.76 14.57 -38.05
#